data_e20fdeb30855ad39f22d04594888621c
#
_entry.id   e20fdeb30855ad39f22d04594888621c
#
_cell.length_a   1.000
_cell.length_b   1.000
_cell.length_c   1.000
_cell.angle_alpha   90.00
_cell.angle_beta   90.00
_cell.angle_gamma   90.00
#
_symmetry.space_group_name_H-M   'P 1'
#
loop_
_entity.id
_entity.type
_entity.pdbx_description
1 polymer ?
#
loop_
_entity_poly.entity_id
_entity_poly.type
_entity_poly.pdbx_seq_one_letter_code
_entity_poly.pdbx_strand_id
1 'polypeptide(L)'
;HDPAGNLRGGKYSAFEGGTRVPVIVHWPKAINKPEVSDVLISQIDWLASLASLVDARIPKGSAPDSYNRLANLLGQDKTDRPWVIEQASNHTLSVRTKDWKFIEGSDGPKMIPWGPKIETGYLGIPQLYDMKQAGEKVNLATEHPEKVFELQQILRKVRDKSIQMK
;
A
#
# COMPACT_ATOMS: atom_id res chain seq x y z
N HIS A 1 -18.25 -15.60 -6.83
CA HIS A 1 -17.97 -14.50 -5.92
C HIS A 1 -16.52 -14.03 -6.10
N ASP A 2 -16.33 -12.77 -6.43
CA ASP A 2 -15.02 -12.12 -6.55
C ASP A 2 -14.89 -11.04 -5.46
N PRO A 3 -14.34 -11.38 -4.28
CA PRO A 3 -14.23 -10.43 -3.18
C PRO A 3 -13.16 -9.36 -3.40
N ALA A 4 -12.25 -9.56 -4.35
CA ALA A 4 -11.19 -8.61 -4.70
C ALA A 4 -11.62 -7.59 -5.77
N GLY A 5 -12.78 -7.76 -6.41
CA GLY A 5 -13.34 -6.79 -7.35
C GLY A 5 -12.46 -6.51 -8.56
N ASN A 6 -11.98 -7.52 -9.25
CA ASN A 6 -11.04 -7.44 -10.38
C ASN A 6 -9.58 -7.06 -10.03
N LEU A 7 -9.25 -6.89 -8.75
CA LEU A 7 -7.85 -6.75 -8.33
C LEU A 7 -7.15 -8.11 -8.40
N ARG A 8 -5.89 -8.12 -8.83
CA ARG A 8 -5.10 -9.35 -8.89
C ARG A 8 -4.80 -9.87 -7.49
N GLY A 9 -4.76 -11.20 -7.34
CA GLY A 9 -4.49 -11.85 -6.06
C GLY A 9 -5.70 -11.87 -5.14
N GLY A 10 -5.48 -11.80 -3.85
CA GLY A 10 -6.50 -11.84 -2.81
C GLY A 10 -5.85 -11.94 -1.44
N LYS A 11 -6.60 -12.31 -0.41
CA LYS A 11 -6.07 -12.46 0.96
C LYS A 11 -4.76 -13.27 0.95
N TYR A 12 -3.72 -12.76 1.62
CA TYR A 12 -2.34 -13.27 1.73
C TYR A 12 -1.39 -12.88 0.59
N SER A 13 -1.90 -12.34 -0.53
CA SER A 13 -1.12 -11.98 -1.70
C SER A 13 -0.33 -10.68 -1.51
N ALA A 14 0.78 -10.55 -2.25
CA ALA A 14 1.51 -9.29 -2.40
C ALA A 14 0.85 -8.34 -3.41
N PHE A 15 -0.10 -8.83 -4.21
CA PHE A 15 -0.86 -8.03 -5.17
C PHE A 15 -1.94 -7.17 -4.53
N GLU A 16 -2.50 -6.21 -5.27
CA GLU A 16 -3.52 -5.25 -4.79
C GLU A 16 -4.74 -5.95 -4.14
N GLY A 17 -5.16 -7.10 -4.63
CA GLY A 17 -6.26 -7.87 -4.03
C GLY A 17 -5.96 -8.38 -2.61
N GLY A 18 -4.68 -8.41 -2.20
CA GLY A 18 -4.27 -8.81 -0.86
C GLY A 18 -3.95 -7.64 0.08
N THR A 19 -3.67 -6.47 -0.47
CA THR A 19 -3.16 -5.32 0.29
C THR A 19 -4.10 -4.13 0.30
N ARG A 20 -4.88 -3.95 -0.77
CA ARG A 20 -5.85 -2.86 -0.89
C ARG A 20 -7.16 -3.19 -0.19
N VAL A 21 -7.65 -2.26 0.62
CA VAL A 21 -8.93 -2.38 1.32
C VAL A 21 -9.82 -1.19 1.00
N PRO A 22 -11.16 -1.37 0.88
CA PRO A 22 -12.09 -0.26 0.71
C PRO A 22 -12.12 0.60 1.98
N VAL A 23 -12.21 1.91 1.80
CA VAL A 23 -12.41 2.89 2.87
C VAL A 23 -13.65 3.71 2.55
N ILE A 24 -14.58 3.80 3.49
CA ILE A 24 -15.78 4.61 3.38
C ILE A 24 -15.83 5.54 4.58
N VAL A 25 -15.91 6.85 4.32
CA VAL A 25 -16.07 7.87 5.34
C VAL A 25 -17.46 8.49 5.20
N HIS A 26 -18.27 8.40 6.26
CA HIS A 26 -19.59 9.01 6.31
C HIS A 26 -19.65 10.00 7.48
N TRP A 27 -19.58 11.29 7.17
CA TRP A 27 -19.68 12.37 8.16
C TRP A 27 -20.38 13.59 7.56
N PRO A 28 -21.72 13.61 7.55
CA PRO A 28 -22.51 14.65 6.86
C PRO A 28 -22.24 16.09 7.33
N LYS A 29 -21.79 16.28 8.57
CA LYS A 29 -21.43 17.61 9.10
C LYS A 29 -20.11 18.16 8.54
N ALA A 30 -19.23 17.31 8.03
CA ALA A 30 -17.91 17.71 7.50
C ALA A 30 -17.78 17.44 6.00
N ILE A 31 -18.52 16.47 5.45
CA ILE A 31 -18.49 16.05 4.05
C ILE A 31 -19.85 16.36 3.42
N ASN A 32 -19.91 17.44 2.66
CA ASN A 32 -21.18 17.96 2.11
C ASN A 32 -21.60 17.32 0.78
N LYS A 33 -20.68 16.61 0.10
CA LYS A 33 -20.92 15.98 -1.20
C LYS A 33 -20.34 14.59 -1.25
N PRO A 34 -21.05 13.60 -1.82
CA PRO A 34 -20.47 12.29 -2.07
C PRO A 34 -19.34 12.42 -3.09
N GLU A 35 -18.25 11.73 -2.83
CA GLU A 35 -17.07 11.73 -3.69
C GLU A 35 -16.40 10.35 -3.66
N VAL A 36 -15.81 9.96 -4.79
CA VAL A 36 -14.88 8.84 -4.87
C VAL A 36 -13.48 9.40 -5.00
N SER A 37 -12.57 8.96 -4.14
CA SER A 37 -11.18 9.41 -4.12
C SER A 37 -10.25 8.23 -4.44
N ASP A 38 -9.25 8.45 -5.27
CA ASP A 38 -8.18 7.52 -5.62
C ASP A 38 -6.84 7.90 -4.96
N VAL A 39 -6.88 8.80 -3.99
CA VAL A 39 -5.71 9.25 -3.23
C VAL A 39 -5.08 8.08 -2.49
N LEU A 40 -3.76 7.93 -2.64
CA LEU A 40 -2.99 6.92 -1.93
C LEU A 40 -2.86 7.29 -0.45
N ILE A 41 -3.47 6.49 0.40
CA ILE A 41 -3.37 6.56 1.87
C ILE A 41 -3.07 5.17 2.45
N SER A 42 -2.67 5.10 3.70
CA SER A 42 -2.44 3.85 4.41
C SER A 42 -3.25 3.77 5.69
N GLN A 43 -3.61 2.56 6.13
CA GLN A 43 -4.30 2.37 7.41
C GLN A 43 -3.49 2.89 8.61
N ILE A 44 -2.15 2.88 8.54
CA ILE A 44 -1.31 3.44 9.60
C ILE A 44 -1.49 4.96 9.77
N ASP A 45 -2.05 5.65 8.78
CA ASP A 45 -2.31 7.09 8.82
C ASP A 45 -3.52 7.46 9.71
N TRP A 46 -4.33 6.47 10.09
CA TRP A 46 -5.49 6.70 10.95
C TRP A 46 -5.09 7.31 12.30
N LEU A 47 -3.98 6.85 12.89
CA LEU A 47 -3.58 7.35 14.20
C LEU A 47 -3.30 8.84 14.18
N ALA A 48 -2.44 9.32 13.27
CA ALA A 48 -2.12 10.74 13.16
C ALA A 48 -3.35 11.58 12.73
N SER A 49 -4.18 11.03 11.84
CA SER A 49 -5.37 11.72 11.34
C SER A 49 -6.44 11.88 12.42
N LEU A 50 -6.74 10.82 13.16
CA LEU A 50 -7.74 10.88 14.23
C LEU A 50 -7.23 11.68 15.44
N ALA A 51 -5.94 11.61 15.77
CA ALA A 51 -5.35 12.46 16.79
C ALA A 51 -5.50 13.94 16.42
N SER A 52 -5.25 14.31 15.17
CA SER A 52 -5.47 15.67 14.66
C SER A 52 -6.94 16.09 14.73
N LEU A 53 -7.87 15.17 14.46
CA LEU A 53 -9.31 15.44 14.50
C LEU A 53 -9.78 15.83 15.91
N VAL A 54 -9.21 15.24 16.95
CA VAL A 54 -9.59 15.49 18.36
C VAL A 54 -8.59 16.37 19.10
N ASP A 55 -7.68 17.00 18.39
CA ASP A 55 -6.60 17.85 18.92
C ASP A 55 -5.75 17.14 20.00
N ALA A 56 -5.53 15.85 19.81
CA ALA A 56 -4.73 15.04 20.71
C ALA A 56 -3.25 15.02 20.31
N ARG A 57 -2.37 15.11 21.31
CA ARG A 57 -0.93 15.03 21.09
C ARG A 57 -0.48 13.57 21.00
N ILE A 58 0.23 13.24 19.93
CA ILE A 58 0.92 11.95 19.78
C ILE A 58 2.29 12.08 20.48
N PRO A 59 2.64 11.20 21.44
CA PRO A 59 3.97 11.19 22.03
C PRO A 59 5.06 11.01 20.98
N LYS A 60 6.21 11.65 21.17
CA LYS A 60 7.34 11.54 20.25
C LYS A 60 7.76 10.08 20.08
N GLY A 61 7.86 9.62 18.83
CA GLY A 61 8.26 8.25 18.48
C GLY A 61 7.14 7.20 18.50
N SER A 62 5.91 7.56 18.93
CA SER A 62 4.82 6.57 19.02
C SER A 62 4.18 6.18 17.69
N ALA A 63 4.31 6.98 16.66
CA ALA A 63 3.74 6.71 15.33
C ALA A 63 4.66 7.24 14.21
N PRO A 64 5.89 6.71 14.10
CA PRO A 64 6.92 7.28 13.22
C PRO A 64 6.55 7.26 11.74
N ASP A 65 5.66 6.36 11.33
CA ASP A 65 5.25 6.15 9.93
C ASP A 65 3.82 6.62 9.64
N SER A 66 3.11 7.16 10.64
CA SER A 66 1.74 7.67 10.50
C SER A 66 1.76 9.12 10.04
N TYR A 67 1.16 9.41 8.89
CA TYR A 67 0.98 10.77 8.37
C TYR A 67 -0.43 11.26 8.68
N ASN A 68 -0.55 12.54 9.02
CA ASN A 68 -1.87 13.15 9.13
C ASN A 68 -2.49 13.30 7.73
N ARG A 69 -3.54 12.54 7.46
CA ARG A 69 -4.31 12.51 6.24
C ARG A 69 -5.78 12.89 6.45
N LEU A 70 -6.06 13.61 7.52
CA LEU A 70 -7.43 14.03 7.85
C LEU A 70 -8.08 14.80 6.70
N ALA A 71 -7.37 15.75 6.09
CA ALA A 71 -7.88 16.53 4.97
C ALA A 71 -8.22 15.64 3.75
N ASN A 72 -7.42 14.59 3.48
CA ASN A 72 -7.72 13.62 2.43
C ASN A 72 -8.97 12.79 2.75
N LEU A 73 -9.11 12.34 4.00
CA LEU A 73 -10.29 11.58 4.46
C LEU A 73 -11.58 12.40 4.40
N LEU A 74 -11.47 13.73 4.54
CA LEU A 74 -12.60 14.65 4.42
C LEU A 74 -12.84 15.18 2.99
N GLY A 75 -12.08 14.72 2.01
CA GLY A 75 -12.19 15.15 0.62
C GLY A 75 -11.63 16.56 0.33
N GLN A 76 -10.90 17.15 1.28
CA GLN A 76 -10.37 18.52 1.22
C GLN A 76 -8.98 18.60 0.59
N ASP A 77 -8.25 17.50 0.51
CA ASP A 77 -6.91 17.38 -0.08
C ASP A 77 -6.84 16.18 -1.01
N LYS A 78 -6.15 16.33 -2.14
CA LYS A 78 -5.93 15.30 -3.16
C LYS A 78 -4.47 14.88 -3.27
N THR A 79 -3.63 15.33 -2.35
CA THR A 79 -2.21 14.97 -2.33
C THR A 79 -2.03 13.51 -1.92
N ASP A 80 -1.34 12.75 -2.74
CA ASP A 80 -1.03 11.36 -2.45
C ASP A 80 0.01 11.21 -1.33
N ARG A 81 -0.02 10.09 -0.63
CA ARG A 81 1.12 9.63 0.14
C ARG A 81 2.28 9.34 -0.83
N PRO A 82 3.54 9.73 -0.53
CA PRO A 82 4.65 9.49 -1.44
C PRO A 82 4.85 8.01 -1.75
N TRP A 83 4.64 7.15 -0.75
CA TRP A 83 4.67 5.69 -0.87
C TRP A 83 3.98 5.02 0.32
N VAL A 84 3.58 3.78 0.13
CA VAL A 84 3.11 2.86 1.16
C VAL A 84 3.97 1.60 1.09
N ILE A 85 4.40 1.08 2.25
CA ILE A 85 5.00 -0.25 2.35
C ILE A 85 3.90 -1.22 2.72
N GLU A 86 3.81 -2.30 1.98
CA GLU A 86 2.86 -3.38 2.20
C GLU A 86 3.62 -4.67 2.44
N GLN A 87 3.04 -5.58 3.21
CA GLN A 87 3.62 -6.88 3.53
C GLN A 87 2.63 -7.99 3.25
N ALA A 88 3.07 -8.96 2.47
CA ALA A 88 2.32 -10.19 2.24
C ALA A 88 2.52 -11.20 3.37
N SER A 89 1.76 -12.30 3.35
CA SER A 89 1.76 -13.29 4.44
C SER A 89 3.09 -14.02 4.65
N ASN A 90 3.95 -14.12 3.63
CA ASN A 90 5.30 -14.69 3.72
C ASN A 90 6.38 -13.64 4.05
N HIS A 91 5.99 -12.44 4.51
CA HIS A 91 6.87 -11.30 4.77
C HIS A 91 7.47 -10.61 3.53
N THR A 92 7.08 -11.00 2.31
CA THR A 92 7.44 -10.27 1.09
C THR A 92 6.96 -8.82 1.20
N LEU A 93 7.85 -7.87 0.98
CA LEU A 93 7.52 -6.45 1.00
C LEU A 93 7.27 -5.93 -0.39
N SER A 94 6.37 -4.96 -0.46
CA SER A 94 6.15 -4.16 -1.66
C SER A 94 6.15 -2.66 -1.34
N VAL A 95 6.46 -1.87 -2.36
CA VAL A 95 6.33 -0.41 -2.33
C VAL A 95 5.25 -0.01 -3.31
N ARG A 96 4.24 0.70 -2.82
CA ARG A 96 3.16 1.28 -3.62
C ARG A 96 3.29 2.79 -3.62
N THR A 97 3.48 3.37 -4.79
CA THR A 97 3.33 4.82 -5.06
C THR A 97 2.04 5.04 -5.83
N LYS A 98 1.67 6.28 -6.14
CA LYS A 98 0.48 6.58 -6.96
C LYS A 98 0.46 5.77 -8.27
N ASP A 99 1.61 5.72 -8.94
CA ASP A 99 1.72 5.24 -10.31
C ASP A 99 2.37 3.86 -10.43
N TRP A 100 3.15 3.45 -9.44
CA TRP A 100 3.96 2.25 -9.51
C TRP A 100 3.75 1.33 -8.30
N LYS A 101 3.82 0.04 -8.55
CA LYS A 101 3.96 -0.98 -7.51
C LYS A 101 5.19 -1.83 -7.78
N PHE A 102 6.06 -1.88 -6.80
CA PHE A 102 7.24 -2.74 -6.77
C PHE A 102 7.02 -3.84 -5.74
N ILE A 103 7.26 -5.10 -6.12
CA ILE A 103 7.27 -6.25 -5.21
C ILE A 103 8.69 -6.82 -5.25
N GLU A 104 9.32 -6.97 -4.08
CA GLU A 104 10.65 -7.57 -4.00
C GLU A 104 10.67 -9.04 -4.40
N GLY A 105 11.84 -9.54 -4.83
CA GLY A 105 12.01 -10.97 -5.07
C GLY A 105 11.87 -11.77 -3.78
N SER A 106 11.10 -12.85 -3.82
CA SER A 106 10.85 -13.71 -2.67
C SER A 106 10.55 -15.14 -3.08
N ASP A 107 10.83 -16.08 -2.18
CA ASP A 107 10.50 -17.48 -2.35
C ASP A 107 9.11 -17.80 -1.80
N GLY A 108 8.45 -18.77 -2.41
CA GLY A 108 7.16 -19.26 -1.96
C GLY A 108 6.32 -19.84 -3.09
N PRO A 109 5.18 -20.44 -2.76
CA PRO A 109 4.28 -21.01 -3.76
C PRO A 109 3.63 -19.88 -4.58
N LYS A 110 3.52 -20.07 -5.89
CA LYS A 110 2.84 -19.10 -6.78
C LYS A 110 1.35 -18.95 -6.50
N MET A 111 0.75 -19.94 -5.90
CA MET A 111 -0.66 -19.99 -5.51
C MET A 111 -0.77 -20.35 -4.03
N ILE A 112 -1.76 -19.81 -3.34
CA ILE A 112 -2.08 -20.24 -1.98
C ILE A 112 -2.36 -21.76 -2.00
N PRO A 113 -1.67 -22.57 -1.17
CA PRO A 113 -1.78 -24.02 -1.24
C PRO A 113 -3.05 -24.60 -0.60
N TRP A 114 -3.86 -23.75 0.03
CA TRP A 114 -5.14 -24.13 0.65
C TRP A 114 -6.27 -23.17 0.27
N GLY A 115 -7.51 -23.66 0.27
CA GLY A 115 -8.68 -22.86 -0.05
C GLY A 115 -8.78 -22.43 -1.53
N PRO A 116 -9.29 -21.24 -1.82
CA PRO A 116 -9.44 -20.77 -3.18
C PRO A 116 -8.07 -20.53 -3.85
N LYS A 117 -8.04 -20.73 -5.18
CA LYS A 117 -6.82 -20.50 -5.98
C LYS A 117 -6.53 -19.00 -6.06
N ILE A 118 -5.64 -18.51 -5.19
CA ILE A 118 -5.22 -17.11 -5.13
C ILE A 118 -3.74 -17.02 -5.50
N GLU A 119 -3.41 -16.17 -6.47
CA GLU A 119 -2.02 -15.85 -6.81
C GLU A 119 -1.37 -15.10 -5.65
N THR A 120 -0.17 -15.52 -5.27
CA THR A 120 0.55 -14.95 -4.11
C THR A 120 1.37 -13.71 -4.46
N GLY A 121 1.86 -13.63 -5.70
CA GLY A 121 2.85 -12.63 -6.08
C GLY A 121 4.28 -12.98 -5.64
N TYR A 122 4.55 -14.20 -5.18
CA TYR A 122 5.88 -14.64 -4.77
C TYR A 122 6.65 -15.15 -5.98
N LEU A 123 7.69 -14.42 -6.36
CA LEU A 123 8.61 -14.78 -7.43
C LEU A 123 10.04 -14.52 -6.95
N GLY A 124 10.99 -15.40 -7.32
CA GLY A 124 12.42 -15.24 -7.01
C GLY A 124 13.09 -14.02 -7.66
N ILE A 125 12.35 -13.21 -8.40
CA ILE A 125 12.80 -12.00 -9.08
C ILE A 125 11.92 -10.81 -8.69
N PRO A 126 12.47 -9.57 -8.75
CA PRO A 126 11.68 -8.35 -8.57
C PRO A 126 10.55 -8.21 -9.59
N GLN A 127 9.47 -7.58 -9.17
CA GLN A 127 8.33 -7.26 -10.02
C GLN A 127 8.05 -5.76 -9.95
N LEU A 128 7.73 -5.16 -11.10
CA LEU A 128 7.35 -3.76 -11.22
C LEU A 128 6.10 -3.64 -12.09
N TYR A 129 5.12 -2.87 -11.63
CA TYR A 129 3.84 -2.69 -12.29
C TYR A 129 3.50 -1.22 -12.45
N ASP A 130 3.05 -0.82 -13.66
CA ASP A 130 2.44 0.49 -13.91
C ASP A 130 0.95 0.43 -13.56
N MET A 131 0.60 1.11 -12.48
CA MET A 131 -0.75 1.10 -11.93
C MET A 131 -1.73 2.01 -12.66
N LYS A 132 -1.24 2.88 -13.56
CA LYS A 132 -2.07 3.75 -14.41
C LYS A 132 -2.66 3.02 -15.61
N GLN A 133 -1.86 2.16 -16.24
CA GLN A 133 -2.20 1.59 -17.54
C GLN A 133 -2.76 0.16 -17.43
N ALA A 134 -1.95 -0.74 -16.94
CA ALA A 134 -2.26 -2.17 -16.98
C ALA A 134 -2.55 -2.79 -15.61
N GLY A 135 -2.36 -2.02 -14.54
CA GLY A 135 -2.36 -2.59 -13.19
C GLY A 135 -1.28 -3.68 -13.07
N GLU A 136 -1.54 -4.73 -12.29
CA GLU A 136 -0.56 -5.78 -12.02
C GLU A 136 -0.52 -6.90 -13.10
N LYS A 137 -0.76 -6.58 -14.38
CA LYS A 137 -0.84 -7.58 -15.45
C LYS A 137 0.51 -7.89 -16.10
N VAL A 138 1.36 -6.88 -16.28
CA VAL A 138 2.64 -6.98 -16.97
C VAL A 138 3.76 -6.58 -16.03
N ASN A 139 4.73 -7.48 -15.83
CA ASN A 139 5.93 -7.16 -15.04
C ASN A 139 6.93 -6.38 -15.91
N LEU A 140 7.13 -5.12 -15.59
CA LEU A 140 7.99 -4.17 -16.28
C LEU A 140 9.39 -4.03 -15.64
N ALA A 141 9.77 -4.90 -14.71
CA ALA A 141 11.02 -4.76 -13.96
C ALA A 141 12.28 -4.78 -14.85
N THR A 142 12.26 -5.53 -15.95
CA THR A 142 13.37 -5.58 -16.91
C THR A 142 13.42 -4.37 -17.85
N GLU A 143 12.28 -3.73 -18.08
CA GLU A 143 12.16 -2.56 -18.96
C GLU A 143 12.50 -1.25 -18.23
N HIS A 144 12.31 -1.22 -16.89
CA HIS A 144 12.51 -0.06 -16.05
C HIS A 144 13.42 -0.34 -14.84
N PRO A 145 14.69 -0.77 -15.06
CA PRO A 145 15.61 -1.11 -13.97
C PRO A 145 15.91 0.08 -13.04
N GLU A 146 15.90 1.31 -13.56
CA GLU A 146 16.07 2.54 -12.78
C GLU A 146 14.92 2.75 -11.78
N LYS A 147 13.68 2.42 -12.19
CA LYS A 147 12.51 2.52 -11.29
C LYS A 147 12.52 1.41 -10.24
N VAL A 148 12.93 0.21 -10.61
CA VAL A 148 13.16 -0.89 -9.67
C VAL A 148 14.18 -0.47 -8.61
N PHE A 149 15.31 0.11 -9.02
CA PHE A 149 16.34 0.58 -8.11
C PHE A 149 15.81 1.68 -7.16
N GLU A 150 15.11 2.69 -7.69
CA GLU A 150 14.49 3.77 -6.91
C GLU A 150 13.59 3.21 -5.78
N LEU A 151 12.64 2.34 -6.14
CA LEU A 151 11.67 1.79 -5.19
C LEU A 151 12.34 0.82 -4.20
N GLN A 152 13.34 0.07 -4.64
CA GLN A 152 14.12 -0.80 -3.76
C GLN A 152 14.91 0.01 -2.71
N GLN A 153 15.40 1.23 -3.05
CA GLN A 153 16.04 2.10 -2.06
C GLN A 153 15.06 2.54 -0.96
N ILE A 154 13.77 2.71 -1.27
CA ILE A 154 12.75 3.00 -0.26
C ILE A 154 12.66 1.84 0.74
N LEU A 155 12.58 0.59 0.26
CA LEU A 155 12.56 -0.59 1.16
C LEU A 155 13.80 -0.68 2.04
N ARG A 156 14.99 -0.43 1.48
CA ARG A 156 16.24 -0.42 2.25
C ARG A 156 16.20 0.59 3.37
N LYS A 157 15.83 1.84 3.07
CA LYS A 157 15.70 2.90 4.07
C LYS A 157 14.73 2.57 5.20
N VAL A 158 13.61 1.92 4.88
CA VAL A 158 12.63 1.51 5.88
C VAL A 158 13.17 0.40 6.77
N ARG A 159 13.85 -0.60 6.19
CA ARG A 159 14.51 -1.67 6.95
C ARG A 159 15.59 -1.14 7.89
N ASP A 160 16.45 -0.25 7.40
CA ASP A 160 17.52 0.35 8.19
C ASP A 160 16.97 1.13 9.39
N LYS A 161 15.89 1.91 9.21
CA LYS A 161 15.20 2.61 10.30
C LYS A 161 14.65 1.63 11.34
N SER A 162 14.06 0.52 10.91
CA SER A 162 13.47 -0.46 11.83
C SER A 162 14.51 -1.18 12.69
N ILE A 163 15.74 -1.31 12.19
CA ILE A 163 16.88 -1.88 12.94
C ILE A 163 17.39 -0.89 14.00
N GLN A 164 17.41 0.41 13.70
CA GLN A 164 17.87 1.45 14.62
C GLN A 164 16.90 1.75 15.77
N MET A 165 15.62 1.34 15.65
CA MET A 165 14.59 1.54 16.68
C MET A 165 14.47 0.36 17.66
N LYS A 166 15.28 -0.67 17.51
CA LYS A 166 15.39 -1.81 18.46
C LYS A 166 16.54 -1.59 19.42
#